data_3814b3a8fed719107866b1c4ed971552
#
_entry.id   3814b3a8fed719107866b1c4ed971552
#
_cell.length_a   1.000
_cell.length_b   1.000
_cell.length_c   1.000
_cell.angle_alpha   90.00
_cell.angle_beta   90.00
_cell.angle_gamma   90.00
#
_symmetry.space_group_name_H-M   'P 1'
#
loop_
_entity.id
_entity.type
_entity.pdbx_description
1 polymer ?
#
loop_
_entity_poly.entity_id
_entity_poly.type
_entity_poly.pdbx_seq_one_letter_code
_entity_poly.pdbx_strand_id
1 'polypeptide(L)'
;YGTRFPKNFRPEHISYRKEESPEELAVINYTSGTTGYSKGVMLPYRSLWSNVAYCHEMLPVRPGDHIVSMLPLGHVFGMVYDFLYGFSAGAHLYFLTRMPSPKIIAQSFSEIRPRIISCVPLIVEKIIKKDILPRIDNKIGKLLLRMPIVNDKIKADMRKKAMEVFGSNFDEIIIGGAPFNAEVERFLKQIGFPYTIAYGMTECGPIICYEDWTRFKPGSCGKAAPRMEVKILSS
;
A
#
# COMPACT_ATOMS: atom_id res chain seq x y z
N TYR A 1 -2.03 31.59 8.28
CA TYR A 1 -0.82 30.77 8.30
C TYR A 1 0.43 31.59 7.95
N GLY A 2 0.42 32.44 6.93
CA GLY A 2 1.60 33.21 6.46
C GLY A 2 2.17 34.22 7.45
N THR A 3 1.47 34.54 8.53
CA THR A 3 1.97 35.48 9.56
C THR A 3 2.69 34.76 10.72
N ARG A 4 2.58 33.44 10.82
CA ARG A 4 3.16 32.66 11.94
C ARG A 4 4.45 31.92 11.56
N PHE A 5 4.75 31.79 10.27
CA PHE A 5 5.94 31.10 9.79
C PHE A 5 6.86 32.08 9.05
N PRO A 6 8.17 32.01 9.27
CA PRO A 6 9.10 32.86 8.53
C PRO A 6 9.05 32.55 7.04
N LYS A 7 9.15 33.58 6.19
CA LYS A 7 9.14 33.41 4.73
C LYS A 7 10.29 32.52 4.25
N ASN A 8 11.41 32.55 4.93
CA ASN A 8 12.57 31.71 4.69
C ASN A 8 12.74 30.80 5.92
N PHE A 9 12.15 29.58 5.86
CA PHE A 9 12.30 28.59 6.90
C PHE A 9 13.73 28.04 6.91
N ARG A 10 14.36 27.99 8.08
CA ARG A 10 15.72 27.48 8.28
C ARG A 10 15.75 26.46 9.41
N PRO A 11 16.79 25.57 9.47
CA PRO A 11 16.90 24.58 10.55
C PRO A 11 16.84 25.15 11.96
N GLU A 12 17.38 26.37 12.17
CA GLU A 12 17.33 27.07 13.46
C GLU A 12 15.92 27.49 13.91
N HIS A 13 14.93 27.46 13.01
CA HIS A 13 13.53 27.71 13.36
C HIS A 13 12.84 26.46 13.92
N ILE A 14 13.52 25.30 13.91
CA ILE A 14 13.01 24.05 14.46
C ILE A 14 13.50 23.96 15.92
N SER A 15 12.57 23.87 16.85
CA SER A 15 12.87 23.52 18.24
C SER A 15 12.43 22.08 18.51
N TYR A 16 13.38 21.26 18.92
CA TYR A 16 13.07 19.91 19.40
C TYR A 16 12.97 19.91 20.91
N ARG A 17 11.99 19.20 21.46
CA ARG A 17 11.99 18.91 22.89
C ARG A 17 13.15 17.96 23.20
N LYS A 18 13.98 18.30 24.18
CA LYS A 18 15.15 17.49 24.54
C LYS A 18 14.81 16.17 25.22
N GLU A 19 13.60 16.02 25.71
CA GLU A 19 13.14 14.91 26.55
C GLU A 19 11.90 14.23 25.94
N GLU A 20 11.95 13.89 24.65
CA GLU A 20 10.90 13.10 24.01
C GLU A 20 11.08 11.63 24.34
N SER A 21 10.05 11.00 24.94
CA SER A 21 10.03 9.55 25.13
C SER A 21 9.41 8.85 23.93
N PRO A 22 10.01 7.75 23.42
CA PRO A 22 9.39 6.91 22.42
C PRO A 22 8.02 6.34 22.84
N GLU A 23 7.78 6.29 24.16
CA GLU A 23 6.53 5.77 24.76
C GLU A 23 5.43 6.84 24.86
N GLU A 24 5.73 8.12 24.55
CA GLU A 24 4.70 9.15 24.51
C GLU A 24 3.65 8.82 23.45
N LEU A 25 2.40 9.15 23.78
CA LEU A 25 1.26 9.00 22.88
C LEU A 25 1.43 9.89 21.65
N ALA A 26 1.52 9.27 20.45
CA ALA A 26 1.61 9.98 19.19
C ALA A 26 0.22 10.23 18.59
N VAL A 27 -0.65 9.22 18.60
CA VAL A 27 -1.98 9.29 17.99
C VAL A 27 -2.97 8.33 18.63
N ILE A 28 -4.25 8.69 18.62
CA ILE A 28 -5.36 7.80 18.95
C ILE A 28 -6.13 7.52 17.66
N ASN A 29 -6.07 6.27 17.19
CA ASN A 29 -6.86 5.81 16.05
C ASN A 29 -8.09 5.05 16.53
N TYR A 30 -9.25 5.39 15.97
CA TYR A 30 -10.50 4.71 16.30
C TYR A 30 -10.75 3.54 15.35
N THR A 31 -11.10 2.38 15.94
CA THR A 31 -11.55 1.19 15.22
C THR A 31 -13.01 0.91 15.53
N SER A 32 -13.74 0.35 14.57
CA SER A 32 -15.19 0.06 14.73
C SER A 32 -15.51 -1.03 15.75
N GLY A 33 -14.52 -1.69 16.33
CA GLY A 33 -14.66 -2.71 17.35
C GLY A 33 -15.68 -3.81 17.01
N THR A 34 -15.35 -5.06 17.29
CA THR A 34 -16.26 -6.22 17.09
C THR A 34 -17.46 -6.21 18.03
N THR A 35 -17.42 -5.39 19.08
CA THR A 35 -18.48 -5.27 20.13
C THR A 35 -19.48 -4.15 19.84
N GLY A 36 -19.41 -3.47 18.67
CA GLY A 36 -20.30 -2.38 18.28
C GLY A 36 -19.90 -0.99 18.83
N TYR A 37 -18.96 -0.92 19.75
CA TYR A 37 -18.43 0.36 20.25
C TYR A 37 -17.08 0.68 19.61
N SER A 38 -16.90 1.93 19.17
CA SER A 38 -15.61 2.41 18.70
C SER A 38 -14.57 2.37 19.80
N LYS A 39 -13.39 1.83 19.51
CA LYS A 39 -12.27 1.77 20.44
C LYS A 39 -11.16 2.69 19.98
N GLY A 40 -10.66 3.55 20.89
CA GLY A 40 -9.49 4.38 20.62
C GLY A 40 -8.21 3.61 20.89
N VAL A 41 -7.50 3.26 19.84
CA VAL A 41 -6.19 2.60 19.92
C VAL A 41 -5.13 3.66 20.15
N MET A 42 -4.45 3.59 21.29
CA MET A 42 -3.38 4.51 21.68
C MET A 42 -2.05 4.04 21.12
N LEU A 43 -1.49 4.77 20.16
CA LEU A 43 -0.23 4.44 19.50
C LEU A 43 0.87 5.40 19.99
N PRO A 44 1.95 4.89 20.59
CA PRO A 44 3.11 5.68 20.96
C PRO A 44 3.96 6.01 19.72
N TYR A 45 4.86 7.00 19.82
CA TYR A 45 5.78 7.36 18.74
C TYR A 45 6.60 6.18 18.25
N ARG A 46 7.09 5.31 19.13
CA ARG A 46 7.86 4.13 18.73
C ARG A 46 7.09 3.20 17.79
N SER A 47 5.77 3.08 17.95
CA SER A 47 4.93 2.22 17.11
C SER A 47 4.89 2.74 15.68
N LEU A 48 4.68 4.04 15.48
CA LEU A 48 4.69 4.65 14.16
C LEU A 48 6.09 4.65 13.55
N TRP A 49 7.10 5.04 14.33
CA TRP A 49 8.48 5.11 13.86
C TRP A 49 9.06 3.75 13.46
N SER A 50 8.79 2.69 14.22
CA SER A 50 9.25 1.34 13.86
C SER A 50 8.67 0.87 12.52
N ASN A 51 7.42 1.23 12.21
CA ASN A 51 6.81 0.94 10.91
C ASN A 51 7.45 1.77 9.78
N VAL A 52 7.70 3.06 10.01
CA VAL A 52 8.40 3.92 9.03
C VAL A 52 9.82 3.42 8.78
N ALA A 53 10.56 3.07 9.83
CA ALA A 53 11.90 2.50 9.69
C ALA A 53 11.89 1.20 8.88
N TYR A 54 10.91 0.33 9.14
CA TYR A 54 10.72 -0.89 8.36
C TYR A 54 10.41 -0.61 6.88
N CYS A 55 9.60 0.41 6.59
CA CYS A 55 9.37 0.82 5.22
C CYS A 55 10.68 1.24 4.53
N HIS A 56 11.55 1.99 5.19
CA HIS A 56 12.86 2.37 4.65
C HIS A 56 13.79 1.16 4.41
N GLU A 57 13.66 0.11 5.21
CA GLU A 57 14.43 -1.13 5.03
C GLU A 57 13.94 -1.96 3.82
N MET A 58 12.64 -1.92 3.53
CA MET A 58 12.01 -2.86 2.59
C MET A 58 11.54 -2.23 1.28
N LEU A 59 11.19 -0.95 1.28
CA LEU A 59 10.54 -0.31 0.14
C LEU A 59 11.50 0.65 -0.58
N PRO A 60 11.48 0.68 -1.94
CA PRO A 60 12.54 1.32 -2.72
C PRO A 60 12.28 2.81 -3.03
N VAL A 61 11.49 3.51 -2.22
CA VAL A 61 11.20 4.94 -2.45
C VAL A 61 12.44 5.80 -2.16
N ARG A 62 12.73 6.73 -3.06
CA ARG A 62 13.87 7.65 -3.01
C ARG A 62 13.39 9.09 -3.02
N PRO A 63 14.23 10.04 -2.60
CA PRO A 63 13.91 11.47 -2.74
C PRO A 63 13.54 11.84 -4.17
N GLY A 64 12.41 12.54 -4.31
CA GLY A 64 11.86 12.93 -5.62
C GLY A 64 10.94 11.90 -6.29
N ASP A 65 10.84 10.67 -5.79
CA ASP A 65 9.83 9.71 -6.23
C ASP A 65 8.42 10.21 -5.91
N HIS A 66 7.42 9.68 -6.60
CA HIS A 66 6.03 10.08 -6.43
C HIS A 66 5.24 9.03 -5.66
N ILE A 67 4.39 9.47 -4.76
CA ILE A 67 3.39 8.63 -4.05
C ILE A 67 2.02 9.28 -4.19
N VAL A 68 1.02 8.50 -4.53
CA VAL A 68 -0.39 8.93 -4.52
C VAL A 68 -1.02 8.46 -3.21
N SER A 69 -1.32 9.42 -2.34
CA SER A 69 -2.03 9.17 -1.09
C SER A 69 -3.54 9.10 -1.36
N MET A 70 -4.07 7.90 -1.36
CA MET A 70 -5.49 7.64 -1.61
C MET A 70 -6.19 6.98 -0.43
N LEU A 71 -5.43 6.46 0.52
CA LEU A 71 -5.97 5.89 1.74
C LEU A 71 -6.32 7.00 2.74
N PRO A 72 -7.38 6.85 3.54
CA PRO A 72 -7.69 7.83 4.57
C PRO A 72 -6.55 7.98 5.57
N LEU A 73 -6.07 9.21 5.80
CA LEU A 73 -5.01 9.48 6.77
C LEU A 73 -5.46 9.28 8.23
N GLY A 74 -6.77 9.23 8.48
CA GLY A 74 -7.32 8.79 9.77
C GLY A 74 -7.14 7.31 10.05
N HIS A 75 -6.78 6.52 9.04
CA HIS A 75 -6.38 5.13 9.16
C HIS A 75 -4.86 5.00 9.23
N VAL A 76 -4.34 4.24 10.19
CA VAL A 76 -2.89 4.08 10.40
C VAL A 76 -2.17 3.54 9.16
N PHE A 77 -2.82 2.72 8.32
CA PHE A 77 -2.24 2.24 7.08
C PHE A 77 -1.92 3.40 6.12
N GLY A 78 -2.89 4.28 5.83
CA GLY A 78 -2.66 5.46 4.99
C GLY A 78 -1.71 6.46 5.65
N MET A 79 -1.86 6.69 6.96
CA MET A 79 -0.99 7.60 7.69
C MET A 79 0.47 7.18 7.63
N VAL A 80 0.78 5.91 7.86
CA VAL A 80 2.17 5.43 7.89
C VAL A 80 2.73 5.27 6.49
N TYR A 81 2.06 4.55 5.59
CA TYR A 81 2.62 4.19 4.29
C TYR A 81 2.55 5.32 3.27
N ASP A 82 1.38 5.99 3.14
CA ASP A 82 1.24 7.04 2.15
C ASP A 82 1.85 8.36 2.61
N PHE A 83 1.81 8.67 3.92
CA PHE A 83 2.23 9.97 4.42
C PHE A 83 3.57 9.94 5.14
N LEU A 84 3.67 9.30 6.33
CA LEU A 84 4.88 9.41 7.15
C LEU A 84 6.11 8.83 6.46
N TYR A 85 5.99 7.65 5.87
CA TYR A 85 7.08 7.03 5.11
C TYR A 85 7.45 7.87 3.88
N GLY A 86 6.47 8.22 3.05
CA GLY A 86 6.73 9.00 1.85
C GLY A 86 7.36 10.36 2.15
N PHE A 87 6.88 11.04 3.20
CA PHE A 87 7.46 12.30 3.66
C PHE A 87 8.91 12.13 4.14
N SER A 88 9.16 11.13 4.98
CA SER A 88 10.51 10.87 5.52
C SER A 88 11.49 10.36 4.46
N ALA A 89 11.00 9.75 3.37
CA ALA A 89 11.79 9.34 2.21
C ALA A 89 12.09 10.50 1.24
N GLY A 90 11.52 11.70 1.46
CA GLY A 90 11.67 12.84 0.56
C GLY A 90 10.91 12.68 -0.76
N ALA A 91 9.83 11.91 -0.77
CA ALA A 91 8.97 11.73 -1.93
C ALA A 91 8.03 12.92 -2.13
N HIS A 92 7.56 13.10 -3.35
CA HIS A 92 6.46 14.01 -3.67
C HIS A 92 5.12 13.32 -3.40
N LEU A 93 4.37 13.84 -2.42
CA LEU A 93 3.08 13.28 -2.01
C LEU A 93 1.93 14.00 -2.72
N TYR A 94 1.11 13.22 -3.41
CA TYR A 94 -0.07 13.70 -4.13
C TYR A 94 -1.33 13.21 -3.42
N PHE A 95 -2.03 14.10 -2.75
CA PHE A 95 -3.28 13.77 -2.04
C PHE A 95 -4.46 13.85 -2.99
N LEU A 96 -5.25 12.78 -3.07
CA LEU A 96 -6.49 12.81 -3.83
C LEU A 96 -7.53 13.67 -3.12
N THR A 97 -7.93 14.76 -3.75
CA THR A 97 -8.94 15.70 -3.21
C THR A 97 -10.38 15.26 -3.51
N ARG A 98 -10.56 14.22 -4.33
CA ARG A 98 -11.86 13.65 -4.69
C ARG A 98 -12.01 12.26 -4.11
N MET A 99 -13.27 11.83 -3.90
CA MET A 99 -13.55 10.45 -3.46
C MET A 99 -12.86 9.44 -4.39
N PRO A 100 -12.04 8.52 -3.86
CA PRO A 100 -11.32 7.56 -4.66
C PRO A 100 -12.29 6.63 -5.41
N SER A 101 -12.44 6.81 -6.72
CA SER A 101 -13.12 5.87 -7.61
C SER A 101 -12.11 5.21 -8.52
N PRO A 102 -12.36 4.00 -9.07
CA PRO A 102 -11.43 3.34 -9.98
C PRO A 102 -10.98 4.23 -11.13
N LYS A 103 -11.88 5.05 -11.69
CA LYS A 103 -11.56 5.99 -12.79
C LYS A 103 -10.61 7.11 -12.33
N ILE A 104 -10.88 7.73 -11.18
CA ILE A 104 -10.05 8.82 -10.64
C ILE A 104 -8.67 8.27 -10.28
N ILE A 105 -8.61 7.09 -9.67
CA ILE A 105 -7.36 6.43 -9.27
C ILE A 105 -6.53 6.09 -10.51
N ALA A 106 -7.10 5.44 -11.53
CA ALA A 106 -6.40 5.09 -12.75
C ALA A 106 -5.88 6.35 -13.49
N GLN A 107 -6.67 7.43 -13.53
CA GLN A 107 -6.23 8.71 -14.08
C GLN A 107 -5.05 9.28 -13.29
N SER A 108 -5.15 9.34 -11.96
CA SER A 108 -4.07 9.84 -11.11
C SER A 108 -2.78 9.03 -11.26
N PHE A 109 -2.90 7.70 -11.35
CA PHE A 109 -1.73 6.84 -11.56
C PHE A 109 -1.08 7.05 -12.92
N SER A 110 -1.86 7.27 -13.97
CA SER A 110 -1.31 7.53 -15.31
C SER A 110 -0.60 8.88 -15.41
N GLU A 111 -1.09 9.90 -14.68
CA GLU A 111 -0.52 11.25 -14.66
C GLU A 111 0.69 11.35 -13.74
N ILE A 112 0.59 10.80 -12.52
CA ILE A 112 1.58 10.96 -11.45
C ILE A 112 2.67 9.88 -11.53
N ARG A 113 2.32 8.65 -11.96
CA ARG A 113 3.22 7.51 -12.10
C ARG A 113 3.95 7.18 -10.80
N PRO A 114 3.22 6.77 -9.75
CA PRO A 114 3.78 6.55 -8.43
C PRO A 114 4.83 5.43 -8.41
N ARG A 115 5.78 5.53 -7.48
CA ARG A 115 6.84 4.54 -7.29
C ARG A 115 6.37 3.31 -6.53
N ILE A 116 5.50 3.51 -5.59
CA ILE A 116 4.85 2.45 -4.79
C ILE A 116 3.36 2.77 -4.68
N ILE A 117 2.53 1.75 -4.60
CA ILE A 117 1.08 1.90 -4.48
C ILE A 117 0.60 1.12 -3.27
N SER A 118 0.07 1.83 -2.28
CA SER A 118 -0.63 1.22 -1.14
C SER A 118 -2.14 1.28 -1.38
N CYS A 119 -2.82 0.14 -1.36
CA CYS A 119 -4.26 0.14 -1.60
C CYS A 119 -5.02 -0.97 -0.87
N VAL A 120 -6.34 -0.84 -0.85
CA VAL A 120 -7.24 -1.89 -0.36
C VAL A 120 -7.66 -2.84 -1.48
N PRO A 121 -7.98 -4.11 -1.16
CA PRO A 121 -8.36 -5.14 -2.13
C PRO A 121 -9.40 -4.68 -3.15
N LEU A 122 -10.46 -4.04 -2.68
CA LEU A 122 -11.61 -3.63 -3.50
C LEU A 122 -11.22 -2.75 -4.70
N ILE A 123 -10.19 -1.92 -4.57
CA ILE A 123 -9.73 -1.05 -5.65
C ILE A 123 -9.08 -1.88 -6.75
N VAL A 124 -8.11 -2.73 -6.40
CA VAL A 124 -7.41 -3.60 -7.36
C VAL A 124 -8.41 -4.54 -8.03
N GLU A 125 -9.29 -5.18 -7.25
CA GLU A 125 -10.30 -6.09 -7.75
C GLU A 125 -11.24 -5.43 -8.77
N LYS A 126 -11.73 -4.22 -8.48
CA LYS A 126 -12.60 -3.49 -9.40
C LYS A 126 -11.88 -3.12 -10.70
N ILE A 127 -10.64 -2.66 -10.61
CA ILE A 127 -9.85 -2.33 -11.80
C ILE A 127 -9.61 -3.58 -12.64
N ILE A 128 -9.11 -4.65 -12.03
CA ILE A 128 -8.80 -5.89 -12.74
C ILE A 128 -10.07 -6.51 -13.36
N LYS A 129 -11.16 -6.61 -12.59
CA LYS A 129 -12.42 -7.19 -13.06
C LYS A 129 -13.09 -6.37 -14.16
N LYS A 130 -12.99 -5.03 -14.12
CA LYS A 130 -13.63 -4.16 -15.09
C LYS A 130 -12.81 -3.99 -16.37
N ASP A 131 -11.52 -3.80 -16.24
CA ASP A 131 -10.69 -3.31 -17.36
C ASP A 131 -9.85 -4.43 -18.01
N ILE A 132 -9.59 -5.53 -17.30
CA ILE A 132 -8.65 -6.57 -17.75
C ILE A 132 -9.33 -7.92 -17.96
N LEU A 133 -10.03 -8.45 -16.96
CA LEU A 133 -10.67 -9.78 -17.06
C LEU A 133 -11.70 -9.92 -18.18
N PRO A 134 -12.55 -8.92 -18.52
CA PRO A 134 -13.51 -9.07 -19.62
C PRO A 134 -12.87 -9.32 -20.98
N ARG A 135 -11.64 -8.89 -21.17
CA ARG A 135 -10.86 -9.12 -22.41
C ARG A 135 -10.42 -10.59 -22.55
N ILE A 136 -10.46 -11.35 -21.46
CA ILE A 136 -10.00 -12.75 -21.38
C ILE A 136 -11.16 -13.71 -21.27
N ASP A 137 -12.31 -13.28 -20.80
CA ASP A 137 -13.45 -14.16 -20.43
C ASP A 137 -14.21 -14.74 -21.62
N ASN A 138 -13.70 -14.56 -22.84
CA ASN A 138 -14.20 -15.27 -24.01
C ASN A 138 -13.57 -16.68 -24.09
N LYS A 139 -14.26 -17.59 -24.78
CA LYS A 139 -13.81 -19.00 -24.97
C LYS A 139 -12.40 -19.09 -25.58
N ILE A 140 -12.07 -18.16 -26.46
CA ILE A 140 -10.77 -18.08 -27.14
C ILE A 140 -9.68 -17.66 -26.14
N GLY A 141 -9.91 -16.66 -25.31
CA GLY A 141 -8.95 -16.23 -24.28
C GLY A 141 -8.63 -17.32 -23.27
N LYS A 142 -9.66 -18.06 -22.79
CA LYS A 142 -9.48 -19.22 -21.91
C LYS A 142 -8.71 -20.36 -22.57
N LEU A 143 -8.93 -20.61 -23.85
CA LEU A 143 -8.22 -21.62 -24.60
C LEU A 143 -6.75 -21.22 -24.84
N LEU A 144 -6.51 -19.97 -25.22
CA LEU A 144 -5.16 -19.43 -25.46
C LEU A 144 -4.31 -19.44 -24.19
N LEU A 145 -4.90 -19.20 -23.02
CA LEU A 145 -4.20 -19.29 -21.72
C LEU A 145 -3.72 -20.73 -21.38
N ARG A 146 -4.27 -21.76 -22.03
CA ARG A 146 -3.88 -23.17 -21.84
C ARG A 146 -2.73 -23.61 -22.76
N MET A 147 -2.39 -22.82 -23.78
CA MET A 147 -1.35 -23.17 -24.77
C MET A 147 0.02 -22.60 -24.33
N PRO A 148 1.07 -23.42 -24.08
CA PRO A 148 2.32 -22.97 -23.47
C PRO A 148 3.00 -21.81 -24.19
N ILE A 149 3.20 -21.90 -25.50
CA ILE A 149 3.96 -20.90 -26.29
C ILE A 149 3.16 -19.60 -26.52
N VAL A 150 1.86 -19.70 -26.76
CA VAL A 150 0.96 -18.53 -26.95
C VAL A 150 0.68 -17.85 -25.62
N ASN A 151 0.70 -18.63 -24.55
CA ASN A 151 0.45 -18.21 -23.18
C ASN A 151 1.42 -17.10 -22.73
N ASP A 152 2.72 -17.20 -23.00
CA ASP A 152 3.70 -16.23 -22.50
C ASP A 152 3.55 -14.85 -23.15
N LYS A 153 3.24 -14.80 -24.45
CA LYS A 153 2.95 -13.53 -25.15
C LYS A 153 1.67 -12.88 -24.63
N ILE A 154 0.63 -13.69 -24.41
CA ILE A 154 -0.66 -13.20 -23.88
C ILE A 154 -0.48 -12.69 -22.44
N LYS A 155 0.23 -13.44 -21.60
CA LYS A 155 0.53 -13.00 -20.22
C LYS A 155 1.32 -11.70 -20.20
N ALA A 156 2.33 -11.57 -21.08
CA ALA A 156 3.13 -10.36 -21.18
C ALA A 156 2.29 -9.14 -21.65
N ASP A 157 1.38 -9.31 -22.62
CA ASP A 157 0.47 -8.25 -23.06
C ASP A 157 -0.51 -7.87 -21.96
N MET A 158 -1.06 -8.85 -21.24
CA MET A 158 -1.95 -8.60 -20.10
C MET A 158 -1.24 -7.91 -18.95
N ARG A 159 -0.01 -8.36 -18.62
CA ARG A 159 0.83 -7.68 -17.64
C ARG A 159 1.07 -6.24 -18.04
N LYS A 160 1.45 -5.99 -19.27
CA LYS A 160 1.69 -4.65 -19.80
C LYS A 160 0.44 -3.76 -19.64
N LYS A 161 -0.72 -4.24 -20.06
CA LYS A 161 -2.00 -3.51 -19.91
C LYS A 161 -2.37 -3.25 -18.47
N ALA A 162 -2.13 -4.24 -17.57
CA ALA A 162 -2.34 -4.05 -16.15
C ALA A 162 -1.39 -2.99 -15.59
N MET A 163 -0.09 -3.05 -15.93
CA MET A 163 0.89 -2.05 -15.54
C MET A 163 0.51 -0.65 -16.00
N GLU A 164 0.03 -0.50 -17.25
CA GLU A 164 -0.39 0.80 -17.82
C GLU A 164 -1.51 1.45 -17.01
N VAL A 165 -2.50 0.68 -16.56
CA VAL A 165 -3.61 1.20 -15.74
C VAL A 165 -3.13 1.72 -14.40
N PHE A 166 -2.06 1.14 -13.85
CA PHE A 166 -1.43 1.56 -12.59
C PHE A 166 -0.24 2.51 -12.78
N GLY A 167 -0.08 3.13 -13.97
CA GLY A 167 0.93 4.17 -14.24
C GLY A 167 2.30 3.65 -14.69
N SER A 168 2.50 2.35 -14.83
CA SER A 168 3.70 1.68 -15.41
C SER A 168 5.05 1.95 -14.73
N ASN A 169 5.12 2.73 -13.66
CA ASN A 169 6.38 3.16 -13.04
C ASN A 169 6.57 2.64 -11.61
N PHE A 170 5.64 1.83 -11.12
CA PHE A 170 5.70 1.32 -9.75
C PHE A 170 6.51 0.02 -9.67
N ASP A 171 7.17 -0.19 -8.54
CA ASP A 171 7.88 -1.44 -8.25
C ASP A 171 6.91 -2.52 -7.78
N GLU A 172 5.94 -2.15 -6.91
CA GLU A 172 4.92 -3.08 -6.44
C GLU A 172 3.66 -2.36 -5.95
N ILE A 173 2.57 -3.14 -5.87
CA ILE A 173 1.34 -2.75 -5.21
C ILE A 173 1.23 -3.52 -3.90
N ILE A 174 1.15 -2.80 -2.79
CA ILE A 174 0.94 -3.36 -1.45
C ILE A 174 -0.55 -3.34 -1.15
N ILE A 175 -1.15 -4.52 -1.05
CA ILE A 175 -2.59 -4.70 -0.81
C ILE A 175 -2.80 -5.09 0.64
N GLY A 176 -3.57 -4.30 1.38
CA GLY A 176 -3.81 -4.56 2.80
C GLY A 176 -5.19 -4.12 3.28
N GLY A 177 -5.52 -4.44 4.53
CA GLY A 177 -6.72 -3.99 5.22
C GLY A 177 -7.95 -4.87 5.08
N ALA A 178 -7.98 -5.85 4.15
CA ALA A 178 -9.06 -6.84 4.01
C ALA A 178 -8.58 -8.08 3.23
N PRO A 179 -9.31 -9.20 3.28
CA PRO A 179 -9.00 -10.37 2.44
C PRO A 179 -9.05 -10.03 0.95
N PHE A 180 -8.13 -10.57 0.18
CA PHE A 180 -8.06 -10.37 -1.26
C PHE A 180 -8.74 -11.51 -2.02
N ASN A 181 -9.40 -11.20 -3.13
CA ASN A 181 -10.13 -12.18 -3.93
C ASN A 181 -9.17 -13.19 -4.57
N ALA A 182 -9.33 -14.48 -4.23
CA ALA A 182 -8.44 -15.55 -4.68
C ALA A 182 -8.39 -15.75 -6.22
N GLU A 183 -9.44 -15.40 -6.95
CA GLU A 183 -9.47 -15.47 -8.41
C GLU A 183 -8.60 -14.36 -9.02
N VAL A 184 -8.74 -13.14 -8.50
CA VAL A 184 -7.94 -12.00 -8.92
C VAL A 184 -6.48 -12.22 -8.56
N GLU A 185 -6.20 -12.74 -7.37
CA GLU A 185 -4.84 -13.07 -6.93
C GLU A 185 -4.17 -14.10 -7.87
N ARG A 186 -4.86 -15.19 -8.17
CA ARG A 186 -4.37 -16.20 -9.13
C ARG A 186 -4.07 -15.59 -10.49
N PHE A 187 -4.94 -14.72 -10.97
CA PHE A 187 -4.73 -14.04 -12.24
C PHE A 187 -3.49 -13.14 -12.21
N LEU A 188 -3.33 -12.28 -11.20
CA LEU A 188 -2.16 -11.41 -11.07
C LEU A 188 -0.87 -12.23 -11.01
N LYS A 189 -0.87 -13.34 -10.27
CA LYS A 189 0.28 -14.27 -10.23
C LYS A 189 0.58 -14.87 -11.58
N GLN A 190 -0.44 -15.30 -12.33
CA GLN A 190 -0.26 -15.91 -13.66
C GLN A 190 0.40 -14.97 -14.68
N ILE A 191 0.06 -13.69 -14.63
CA ILE A 191 0.66 -12.69 -15.53
C ILE A 191 1.98 -12.10 -14.99
N GLY A 192 2.42 -12.50 -13.79
CA GLY A 192 3.64 -11.97 -13.15
C GLY A 192 3.53 -10.49 -12.78
N PHE A 193 2.35 -10.04 -12.36
CA PHE A 193 2.12 -8.67 -11.94
C PHE A 193 2.77 -8.40 -10.58
N PRO A 194 3.43 -7.23 -10.35
CA PRO A 194 4.13 -6.95 -9.10
C PRO A 194 3.15 -6.51 -8.00
N TYR A 195 2.71 -7.46 -7.19
CA TYR A 195 1.84 -7.21 -6.04
C TYR A 195 2.29 -8.04 -4.84
N THR A 196 1.94 -7.56 -3.68
CA THR A 196 2.04 -8.29 -2.41
C THR A 196 0.80 -8.06 -1.56
N ILE A 197 0.49 -9.01 -0.68
CA ILE A 197 -0.55 -8.86 0.31
C ILE A 197 0.13 -8.70 1.66
N ALA A 198 -0.14 -7.58 2.32
CA ALA A 198 0.34 -7.29 3.66
C ALA A 198 -0.77 -7.50 4.68
N TYR A 199 -0.41 -7.97 5.87
CA TYR A 199 -1.30 -8.10 7.01
C TYR A 199 -0.86 -7.19 8.14
N GLY A 200 -1.85 -6.53 8.73
CA GLY A 200 -1.62 -5.65 9.85
C GLY A 200 -2.92 -5.34 10.60
N MET A 201 -2.77 -4.65 11.71
CA MET A 201 -3.88 -4.15 12.53
C MET A 201 -3.49 -2.84 13.16
N THR A 202 -4.48 -2.02 13.51
CA THR A 202 -4.24 -0.68 14.07
C THR A 202 -3.36 -0.74 15.31
N GLU A 203 -3.55 -1.72 16.17
CA GLU A 203 -2.80 -1.94 17.41
C GLU A 203 -1.30 -2.21 17.20
N CYS A 204 -0.90 -2.57 15.98
CA CYS A 204 0.51 -2.85 15.61
C CYS A 204 1.18 -1.70 14.85
N GLY A 205 0.47 -0.63 14.56
CA GLY A 205 0.95 0.60 13.98
C GLY A 205 1.39 0.69 12.51
N PRO A 206 0.90 -0.06 11.49
CA PRO A 206 -0.03 -1.20 11.49
C PRO A 206 0.58 -2.57 11.18
N ILE A 207 1.81 -2.69 10.63
CA ILE A 207 2.32 -3.90 9.96
C ILE A 207 2.58 -5.05 10.92
N ILE A 208 2.17 -6.25 10.52
CA ILE A 208 2.53 -7.52 11.16
C ILE A 208 3.30 -8.40 10.17
N CYS A 209 2.78 -8.56 8.94
CA CYS A 209 3.40 -9.42 7.94
C CYS A 209 3.48 -8.70 6.59
N TYR A 210 4.60 -8.90 5.92
CA TYR A 210 4.86 -8.43 4.56
C TYR A 210 5.98 -9.27 3.94
N GLU A 211 6.00 -9.40 2.62
CA GLU A 211 7.13 -9.93 1.84
C GLU A 211 7.17 -9.17 0.50
N ASP A 212 8.38 -8.88 0.03
CA ASP A 212 8.62 -8.32 -1.30
C ASP A 212 7.97 -9.18 -2.39
N TRP A 213 7.35 -8.55 -3.39
CA TRP A 213 6.55 -9.22 -4.40
C TRP A 213 7.32 -10.31 -5.17
N THR A 214 8.66 -10.20 -5.28
CA THR A 214 9.48 -11.22 -5.97
C THR A 214 9.58 -12.52 -5.19
N ARG A 215 9.41 -12.47 -3.86
CA ARG A 215 9.45 -13.60 -2.92
C ARG A 215 8.09 -13.95 -2.35
N PHE A 216 7.10 -13.10 -2.56
CA PHE A 216 5.75 -13.26 -2.06
C PHE A 216 5.09 -14.57 -2.56
N LYS A 217 4.45 -15.30 -1.67
CA LYS A 217 3.72 -16.53 -1.98
C LYS A 217 2.22 -16.24 -1.95
N PRO A 218 1.49 -16.45 -3.06
CA PRO A 218 0.04 -16.30 -3.10
C PRO A 218 -0.67 -17.12 -2.03
N GLY A 219 -1.76 -16.58 -1.48
CA GLY A 219 -2.48 -17.20 -0.36
C GLY A 219 -1.81 -16.99 1.00
N SER A 220 -0.74 -16.21 1.09
CA SER A 220 -0.11 -15.81 2.35
C SER A 220 -0.22 -14.29 2.54
N CYS A 221 0.24 -13.78 3.68
CA CYS A 221 0.43 -12.36 3.93
C CYS A 221 1.94 -12.01 4.08
N GLY A 222 2.81 -12.85 3.53
CA GLY A 222 4.25 -12.70 3.70
C GLY A 222 4.79 -13.26 5.02
N LYS A 223 5.95 -12.77 5.42
CA LYS A 223 6.62 -13.11 6.68
C LYS A 223 6.32 -12.08 7.76
N ALA A 224 6.47 -12.49 9.02
CA ALA A 224 6.46 -11.54 10.12
C ALA A 224 7.51 -10.45 9.88
N ALA A 225 7.11 -9.19 10.07
CA ALA A 225 8.03 -8.07 9.98
C ALA A 225 9.14 -8.20 11.05
N PRO A 226 10.36 -7.69 10.81
CA PRO A 226 11.39 -7.62 11.83
C PRO A 226 10.86 -6.97 13.10
N ARG A 227 11.28 -7.47 14.25
CA ARG A 227 10.82 -6.99 15.57
C ARG A 227 9.35 -7.31 15.91
N MET A 228 8.70 -8.17 15.09
CA MET A 228 7.37 -8.72 15.39
C MET A 228 7.49 -10.20 15.76
N GLU A 229 6.81 -10.59 16.84
CA GLU A 229 6.63 -11.99 17.22
C GLU A 229 5.21 -12.43 16.88
N VAL A 230 5.08 -13.49 16.08
CA VAL A 230 3.79 -14.04 15.66
C VAL A 230 3.67 -15.46 16.18
N LYS A 231 2.61 -15.74 16.93
CA LYS A 231 2.29 -17.07 17.44
C LYS A 231 0.89 -17.47 17.00
N ILE A 232 0.78 -18.65 16.39
CA ILE A 232 -0.51 -19.26 16.10
C ILE A 232 -0.89 -20.12 17.32
N LEU A 233 -2.03 -19.80 17.90
CA LEU A 233 -2.61 -20.62 18.96
C LEU A 233 -3.62 -21.56 18.30
N SER A 234 -3.37 -22.88 18.39
CA SER A 234 -4.38 -23.89 18.07
C SER A 234 -5.47 -23.87 19.15
N SER A 235 -6.72 -23.72 18.74
CA SER A 235 -7.91 -23.93 19.58
C SER A 235 -8.04 -25.39 19.97
#